data_ced02456b969fd5d2b881b5589aad624
#
_entry.id   ced02456b969fd5d2b881b5589aad624
#
_cell.length_a   1.000
_cell.length_b   1.000
_cell.length_c   1.000
_cell.angle_alpha   90.00
_cell.angle_beta   90.00
_cell.angle_gamma   90.00
#
_symmetry.space_group_name_H-M   'P 1'
#
loop_
_entity.id
_entity.type
_entity.pdbx_description
1 polymer ?
#
loop_
_entity_poly.entity_id
_entity_poly.type
_entity_poly.pdbx_seq_one_letter_code
_entity_poly.pdbx_strand_id
1 'polypeptide(L)'
;IETINKPICAILLTHTHYDHIMSLEKVRETYGHPPVYVDAHEATWLQSPMDNLSGLDRHSDLMDVVCQPAEEYFDYRTDYHLKDFHFYVLHTPGHSIGGVSIVFPNDHLVLTGDALFRETIGRTDLPTGSGPQLLESIETQLLTLPSSYAVYPGHGNDTTIGHEKMFNPFFRNR
;
A
#
# COMPACT_ATOMS: atom_id res chain seq x y z
N ILE A 1 -4.36 -11.54 -14.81
CA ILE A 1 -5.76 -11.51 -14.34
C ILE A 1 -6.63 -12.29 -15.33
N GLU A 2 -6.52 -12.04 -16.63
CA GLU A 2 -7.32 -12.75 -17.67
C GLU A 2 -7.23 -14.27 -17.59
N THR A 3 -6.07 -14.81 -17.20
CA THR A 3 -5.85 -16.25 -17.07
C THR A 3 -6.51 -16.88 -15.84
N ILE A 4 -6.88 -16.08 -14.84
CA ILE A 4 -7.49 -16.57 -13.58
C ILE A 4 -9.00 -16.72 -13.72
N ASN A 5 -9.63 -16.00 -14.66
CA ASN A 5 -11.06 -16.01 -14.93
C ASN A 5 -11.97 -15.87 -13.69
N LYS A 6 -11.54 -14.99 -12.76
CA LYS A 6 -12.33 -14.63 -11.57
C LYS A 6 -12.72 -13.17 -11.62
N PRO A 7 -13.93 -12.79 -11.16
CA PRO A 7 -14.33 -11.40 -11.09
C PRO A 7 -13.46 -10.64 -10.07
N ILE A 8 -13.10 -9.40 -10.40
CA ILE A 8 -12.51 -8.46 -9.43
C ILE A 8 -13.67 -7.86 -8.62
N CYS A 9 -13.64 -8.01 -7.31
CA CYS A 9 -14.70 -7.51 -6.43
C CYS A 9 -14.37 -6.16 -5.78
N ALA A 10 -13.08 -5.81 -5.69
CA ALA A 10 -12.62 -4.52 -5.19
C ALA A 10 -11.17 -4.26 -5.64
N ILE A 11 -10.75 -3.01 -5.56
CA ILE A 11 -9.37 -2.55 -5.72
C ILE A 11 -8.95 -1.92 -4.39
N LEU A 12 -7.88 -2.41 -3.79
CA LEU A 12 -7.37 -1.93 -2.51
C LEU A 12 -6.04 -1.21 -2.75
N LEU A 13 -5.98 0.09 -2.48
CA LEU A 13 -4.77 0.89 -2.65
C LEU A 13 -4.01 1.01 -1.34
N THR A 14 -2.75 0.63 -1.33
CA THR A 14 -1.88 0.82 -0.15
C THR A 14 -1.52 2.29 0.06
N HIS A 15 -1.40 3.05 -1.02
CA HIS A 15 -1.19 4.50 -1.07
C HIS A 15 -1.40 4.97 -2.51
N THR A 16 -1.34 6.28 -2.76
CA THR A 16 -1.74 6.85 -4.05
C THR A 16 -0.61 7.53 -4.82
N HIS A 17 0.66 7.15 -4.62
CA HIS A 17 1.71 7.55 -5.54
C HIS A 17 1.45 6.99 -6.94
N TYR A 18 1.86 7.72 -7.97
CA TYR A 18 1.47 7.48 -9.37
C TYR A 18 1.74 6.08 -9.87
N ASP A 19 2.85 5.46 -9.47
CA ASP A 19 3.25 4.12 -9.87
C ASP A 19 2.35 3.01 -9.32
N HIS A 20 1.58 3.30 -8.27
CA HIS A 20 0.56 2.42 -7.70
C HIS A 20 -0.84 2.64 -8.30
N ILE A 21 -1.08 3.76 -8.99
CA ILE A 21 -2.40 4.12 -9.51
C ILE A 21 -2.44 4.34 -11.03
N MET A 22 -1.30 4.34 -11.73
CA MET A 22 -1.23 4.63 -13.18
C MET A 22 -2.05 3.68 -14.06
N SER A 23 -2.39 2.50 -13.56
CA SER A 23 -3.23 1.53 -14.26
C SER A 23 -4.67 1.46 -13.72
N LEU A 24 -5.02 2.27 -12.74
CA LEU A 24 -6.29 2.17 -12.01
C LEU A 24 -7.51 2.30 -12.93
N GLU A 25 -7.56 3.34 -13.76
CA GLU A 25 -8.68 3.55 -14.67
C GLU A 25 -8.82 2.42 -15.69
N LYS A 26 -7.68 1.91 -16.18
CA LYS A 26 -7.70 0.76 -17.09
C LYS A 26 -8.26 -0.51 -16.43
N VAL A 27 -7.94 -0.73 -15.16
CA VAL A 27 -8.50 -1.85 -14.38
C VAL A 27 -10.00 -1.65 -14.16
N ARG A 28 -10.44 -0.44 -13.77
CA ARG A 28 -11.86 -0.12 -13.61
C ARG A 28 -12.65 -0.42 -14.89
N GLU A 29 -12.24 0.15 -16.03
CA GLU A 29 -12.88 -0.04 -17.31
C GLU A 29 -12.94 -1.51 -17.74
N THR A 30 -11.85 -2.25 -17.52
CA THR A 30 -11.73 -3.64 -17.99
C THR A 30 -12.61 -4.59 -17.17
N TYR A 31 -12.79 -4.32 -15.87
CA TYR A 31 -13.42 -5.27 -14.93
C TYR A 31 -14.73 -4.79 -14.34
N GLY A 32 -15.41 -3.86 -15.00
CA GLY A 32 -16.78 -3.46 -14.64
C GLY A 32 -16.86 -2.53 -13.45
N HIS A 33 -15.88 -1.66 -13.28
CA HIS A 33 -15.80 -0.63 -12.24
C HIS A 33 -15.97 -1.18 -10.81
N PRO A 34 -15.08 -2.11 -10.37
CA PRO A 34 -15.08 -2.54 -8.98
C PRO A 34 -14.76 -1.36 -8.05
N PRO A 35 -15.34 -1.29 -6.84
CA PRO A 35 -15.08 -0.21 -5.91
C PRO A 35 -13.61 -0.14 -5.53
N VAL A 36 -13.09 1.08 -5.42
CA VAL A 36 -11.73 1.39 -5.00
C VAL A 36 -11.74 1.84 -3.54
N TYR A 37 -10.90 1.21 -2.75
CA TYR A 37 -10.66 1.54 -1.35
C TYR A 37 -9.33 2.28 -1.22
N VAL A 38 -9.33 3.38 -0.48
CA VAL A 38 -8.15 4.21 -0.26
C VAL A 38 -8.15 4.78 1.16
N ASP A 39 -7.00 5.22 1.65
CA ASP A 39 -6.94 6.02 2.85
C ASP A 39 -7.50 7.44 2.63
N ALA A 40 -8.29 7.94 3.57
CA ALA A 40 -8.94 9.24 3.46
C ALA A 40 -7.95 10.41 3.33
N HIS A 41 -6.73 10.29 3.90
CA HIS A 41 -5.70 11.33 3.81
C HIS A 41 -5.13 11.51 2.39
N GLU A 42 -5.24 10.48 1.55
CA GLU A 42 -4.72 10.51 0.17
C GLU A 42 -5.83 10.41 -0.89
N ALA A 43 -7.09 10.41 -0.50
CA ALA A 43 -8.20 10.22 -1.43
C ALA A 43 -8.22 11.28 -2.56
N THR A 44 -7.89 12.53 -2.24
CA THR A 44 -7.81 13.62 -3.21
C THR A 44 -6.59 13.54 -4.14
N TRP A 45 -5.56 12.79 -3.76
CA TRP A 45 -4.35 12.63 -4.55
C TRP A 45 -4.58 11.85 -5.85
N LEU A 46 -5.62 11.02 -5.89
CA LEU A 46 -6.07 10.35 -7.11
C LEU A 46 -6.31 11.33 -8.26
N GLN A 47 -6.73 12.56 -7.94
CA GLN A 47 -7.05 13.59 -8.91
C GLN A 47 -5.97 14.68 -9.04
N SER A 48 -4.92 14.62 -8.22
CA SER A 48 -3.88 15.65 -8.14
C SER A 48 -2.51 15.10 -8.57
N PRO A 49 -2.05 15.41 -9.80
CA PRO A 49 -0.72 15.02 -10.27
C PRO A 49 0.42 15.50 -9.37
N MET A 50 0.27 16.64 -8.73
CA MET A 50 1.29 17.16 -7.81
C MET A 50 1.38 16.33 -6.53
N ASP A 51 0.24 15.93 -5.96
CA ASP A 51 0.21 15.17 -4.72
C ASP A 51 0.54 13.69 -4.95
N ASN A 52 0.06 13.10 -6.04
CA ASN A 52 0.44 11.72 -6.41
C ASN A 52 1.82 11.61 -7.07
N LEU A 53 2.51 12.73 -7.21
CA LEU A 53 3.87 12.89 -7.69
C LEU A 53 4.09 12.67 -9.20
N SER A 54 3.07 12.41 -9.99
CA SER A 54 3.21 12.30 -11.46
C SER A 54 3.54 13.62 -12.13
N GLY A 55 3.05 14.73 -11.59
CA GLY A 55 3.25 16.10 -12.11
C GLY A 55 4.55 16.77 -11.67
N LEU A 56 5.48 16.06 -11.04
CA LEU A 56 6.76 16.64 -10.64
C LEU A 56 7.69 16.82 -11.85
N ASP A 57 8.40 17.96 -11.92
CA ASP A 57 9.30 18.30 -13.03
C ASP A 57 10.34 17.22 -13.38
N ARG A 58 10.71 16.38 -12.41
CA ARG A 58 11.63 15.25 -12.62
C ARG A 58 11.08 14.13 -13.50
N HIS A 59 9.77 14.14 -13.76
CA HIS A 59 9.05 13.16 -14.58
C HIS A 59 8.64 13.73 -15.93
N SER A 60 9.55 14.42 -16.61
CA SER A 60 9.28 15.05 -17.93
C SER A 60 8.87 14.06 -19.03
N ASP A 61 9.10 12.78 -18.82
CA ASP A 61 8.74 11.65 -19.69
C ASP A 61 7.44 10.93 -19.27
N LEU A 62 6.85 11.32 -18.14
CA LEU A 62 5.61 10.75 -17.63
C LEU A 62 4.45 11.73 -17.85
N MET A 63 3.32 11.20 -18.30
CA MET A 63 2.07 11.98 -18.33
C MET A 63 1.48 12.09 -16.93
N ASP A 64 0.79 13.20 -16.67
CA ASP A 64 0.01 13.37 -15.44
C ASP A 64 -0.95 12.20 -15.23
N VAL A 65 -0.92 11.60 -14.05
CA VAL A 65 -1.85 10.54 -13.66
C VAL A 65 -3.02 11.18 -12.92
N VAL A 66 -4.20 11.07 -13.52
CA VAL A 66 -5.46 11.56 -12.94
C VAL A 66 -6.47 10.42 -12.98
N CYS A 67 -6.97 10.04 -11.81
CA CYS A 67 -7.96 8.97 -11.66
C CYS A 67 -9.29 9.53 -11.13
N GLN A 68 -10.37 8.79 -11.35
CA GLN A 68 -11.64 9.09 -10.70
C GLN A 68 -11.53 8.90 -9.18
N PRO A 69 -12.36 9.58 -8.37
CA PRO A 69 -12.38 9.40 -6.93
C PRO A 69 -12.58 7.93 -6.53
N ALA A 70 -12.07 7.57 -5.36
CA ALA A 70 -12.38 6.28 -4.74
C ALA A 70 -13.80 6.28 -4.18
N GLU A 71 -14.42 5.10 -4.17
CA GLU A 71 -15.77 4.90 -3.66
C GLU A 71 -15.79 4.68 -2.15
N GLU A 72 -14.71 4.13 -1.59
CA GLU A 72 -14.66 3.69 -0.20
C GLU A 72 -13.38 4.16 0.50
N TYR A 73 -13.48 4.40 1.81
CA TYR A 73 -12.35 4.75 2.65
C TYR A 73 -12.08 3.65 3.68
N PHE A 74 -10.81 3.41 3.97
CA PHE A 74 -10.44 2.44 4.99
C PHE A 74 -10.73 2.93 6.40
N ASP A 75 -11.36 2.06 7.20
CA ASP A 75 -11.36 2.13 8.65
C ASP A 75 -10.26 1.22 9.20
N TYR A 76 -9.38 1.76 10.05
CA TYR A 76 -8.26 0.99 10.59
C TYR A 76 -8.69 -0.05 11.61
N ARG A 77 -8.05 -1.19 11.61
CA ARG A 77 -8.28 -2.31 12.53
C ARG A 77 -9.73 -2.83 12.52
N THR A 78 -10.47 -2.53 11.47
CA THR A 78 -11.81 -3.04 11.21
C THR A 78 -11.71 -4.27 10.31
N ASP A 79 -12.43 -5.31 10.64
CA ASP A 79 -12.50 -6.51 9.82
C ASP A 79 -13.37 -6.28 8.59
N TYR A 80 -12.79 -6.49 7.42
CA TYR A 80 -13.48 -6.44 6.13
C TYR A 80 -13.75 -7.86 5.63
N HIS A 81 -14.95 -8.07 5.14
CA HIS A 81 -15.37 -9.31 4.49
C HIS A 81 -15.87 -8.98 3.08
N LEU A 82 -15.02 -9.15 2.08
CA LEU A 82 -15.36 -8.95 0.67
C LEU A 82 -15.35 -10.30 -0.06
N LYS A 83 -16.54 -10.84 -0.33
CA LYS A 83 -16.68 -12.21 -0.87
C LYS A 83 -15.99 -13.22 0.06
N ASP A 84 -14.99 -13.94 -0.47
CA ASP A 84 -14.22 -14.95 0.26
C ASP A 84 -12.98 -14.36 0.97
N PHE A 85 -12.75 -13.04 0.83
CA PHE A 85 -11.61 -12.38 1.44
C PHE A 85 -11.98 -11.83 2.81
N HIS A 86 -11.13 -12.13 3.78
CA HIS A 86 -11.15 -11.50 5.10
C HIS A 86 -9.82 -10.76 5.29
N PHE A 87 -9.88 -9.46 5.58
CA PHE A 87 -8.70 -8.64 5.83
C PHE A 87 -9.01 -7.50 6.81
N TYR A 88 -7.97 -6.91 7.34
CA TYR A 88 -8.04 -5.64 8.07
C TYR A 88 -6.88 -4.73 7.65
N VAL A 89 -6.99 -3.45 7.98
CA VAL A 89 -6.04 -2.42 7.53
C VAL A 89 -5.32 -1.82 8.73
N LEU A 90 -4.01 -1.71 8.59
CA LEU A 90 -3.13 -1.02 9.53
C LEU A 90 -2.67 0.29 8.90
N HIS A 91 -2.79 1.41 9.61
CA HIS A 91 -2.20 2.66 9.18
C HIS A 91 -0.69 2.59 9.38
N THR A 92 0.08 2.72 8.30
CA THR A 92 1.54 2.62 8.28
C THR A 92 2.17 3.82 7.56
N PRO A 93 1.90 5.04 8.05
CA PRO A 93 2.38 6.27 7.43
C PRO A 93 3.89 6.44 7.59
N GLY A 94 4.45 7.34 6.77
CA GLY A 94 5.84 7.75 6.82
C GLY A 94 6.58 7.65 5.49
N HIS A 95 6.20 6.75 4.58
CA HIS A 95 6.52 6.86 3.17
C HIS A 95 5.60 7.90 2.51
N SER A 96 4.32 7.82 2.80
CA SER A 96 3.28 8.80 2.51
C SER A 96 2.36 8.94 3.72
N ILE A 97 1.52 9.98 3.77
CA ILE A 97 0.68 10.28 4.93
C ILE A 97 -0.45 9.27 5.13
N GLY A 98 -1.02 8.76 4.05
CA GLY A 98 -2.12 7.79 4.05
C GLY A 98 -1.66 6.37 3.72
N GLY A 99 -0.36 6.09 3.85
CA GLY A 99 0.18 4.75 3.64
C GLY A 99 -0.48 3.72 4.57
N VAL A 100 -0.99 2.63 4.01
CA VAL A 100 -1.59 1.53 4.77
C VAL A 100 -0.97 0.20 4.41
N SER A 101 -1.04 -0.74 5.36
CA SER A 101 -0.73 -2.15 5.15
C SER A 101 -1.98 -2.99 5.33
N ILE A 102 -2.20 -3.93 4.41
CA ILE A 102 -3.44 -4.74 4.36
C ILE A 102 -3.10 -6.16 4.78
N VAL A 103 -3.69 -6.60 5.88
CA VAL A 103 -3.41 -7.89 6.51
C VAL A 103 -4.50 -8.89 6.18
N PHE A 104 -4.15 -10.04 5.66
CA PHE A 104 -5.02 -11.18 5.38
C PHE A 104 -4.70 -12.30 6.40
N PRO A 105 -5.40 -12.33 7.55
CA PRO A 105 -5.04 -13.23 8.64
C PRO A 105 -5.23 -14.70 8.31
N ASN A 106 -6.24 -15.04 7.50
CA ASN A 106 -6.52 -16.41 7.08
C ASN A 106 -5.46 -16.96 6.10
N ASP A 107 -4.85 -16.07 5.32
CA ASP A 107 -3.82 -16.39 4.33
C ASP A 107 -2.40 -16.21 4.89
N HIS A 108 -2.27 -15.73 6.12
CA HIS A 108 -1.00 -15.45 6.80
C HIS A 108 -0.08 -14.53 5.99
N LEU A 109 -0.64 -13.48 5.41
CA LEU A 109 0.12 -12.52 4.60
C LEU A 109 -0.26 -11.07 4.91
N VAL A 110 0.65 -10.16 4.54
CA VAL A 110 0.44 -8.71 4.58
C VAL A 110 0.99 -8.06 3.32
N LEU A 111 0.19 -7.15 2.75
CA LEU A 111 0.61 -6.26 1.66
C LEU A 111 1.06 -4.96 2.30
N THR A 112 2.34 -4.60 2.19
CA THR A 112 2.92 -3.46 2.93
C THR A 112 3.03 -2.19 2.11
N GLY A 113 2.68 -2.25 0.81
CA GLY A 113 2.98 -1.12 -0.08
C GLY A 113 4.44 -0.71 0.06
N ASP A 114 4.66 0.58 0.17
CA ASP A 114 6.02 1.14 0.27
C ASP A 114 6.46 1.44 1.71
N ALA A 115 5.90 0.71 2.69
CA ALA A 115 6.36 0.82 4.08
C ALA A 115 7.57 -0.09 4.35
N LEU A 116 7.42 -1.40 4.22
CA LEU A 116 8.44 -2.39 4.55
C LEU A 116 8.81 -3.21 3.32
N PHE A 117 10.08 -3.22 2.97
CA PHE A 117 10.68 -4.02 1.91
C PHE A 117 11.64 -5.07 2.49
N ARG A 118 12.07 -6.00 1.65
CA ARG A 118 13.08 -6.97 2.06
C ARG A 118 14.39 -6.29 2.41
N GLU A 119 14.76 -6.39 3.70
CA GLU A 119 15.99 -5.83 4.30
C GLU A 119 16.14 -4.31 4.13
N THR A 120 15.02 -3.60 3.88
CA THR A 120 15.01 -2.14 3.81
C THR A 120 13.60 -1.59 4.11
N ILE A 121 13.44 -0.28 4.04
CA ILE A 121 12.17 0.42 4.22
C ILE A 121 11.92 1.37 3.04
N GLY A 122 10.71 1.85 2.89
CA GLY A 122 10.35 2.87 1.91
C GLY A 122 11.14 4.16 2.11
N ARG A 123 11.32 4.91 1.03
CA ARG A 123 11.93 6.25 1.10
C ARG A 123 11.01 7.22 1.84
N THR A 124 11.60 8.20 2.49
CA THR A 124 10.89 9.18 3.32
C THR A 124 11.22 10.62 3.00
N ASP A 125 11.86 10.86 1.87
CA ASP A 125 12.31 12.16 1.37
C ASP A 125 11.32 12.80 0.36
N LEU A 126 10.16 12.18 0.17
CA LEU A 126 9.07 12.69 -0.65
C LEU A 126 8.15 13.61 0.18
N PRO A 127 7.32 14.45 -0.47
CA PRO A 127 6.28 15.21 0.22
C PRO A 127 5.46 14.30 1.16
N THR A 128 5.20 14.78 2.38
CA THR A 128 4.56 14.04 3.49
C THR A 128 5.36 12.86 4.07
N GLY A 129 6.55 12.57 3.54
CA GLY A 129 7.44 11.53 4.07
C GLY A 129 8.03 11.89 5.43
N SER A 130 8.20 10.90 6.30
CA SER A 130 8.80 11.03 7.63
C SER A 130 9.49 9.74 8.06
N GLY A 131 10.83 9.75 8.11
CA GLY A 131 11.62 8.60 8.53
C GLY A 131 11.28 8.10 9.94
N PRO A 132 11.23 8.99 10.95
CA PRO A 132 10.84 8.58 12.30
C PRO A 132 9.44 7.94 12.36
N GLN A 133 8.48 8.50 11.64
CA GLN A 133 7.12 7.99 11.60
C GLN A 133 7.05 6.62 10.91
N LEU A 134 7.77 6.43 9.80
CA LEU A 134 7.80 5.15 9.10
C LEU A 134 8.41 4.04 9.98
N LEU A 135 9.51 4.34 10.68
CA LEU A 135 10.12 3.39 11.61
C LEU A 135 9.15 3.00 12.73
N GLU A 136 8.49 3.97 13.36
CA GLU A 136 7.47 3.74 14.39
C GLU A 136 6.31 2.90 13.84
N SER A 137 5.80 3.23 12.66
CA SER A 137 4.73 2.49 11.99
C SER A 137 5.10 1.02 11.77
N ILE A 138 6.29 0.76 11.26
CA ILE A 138 6.76 -0.62 11.02
C ILE A 138 6.91 -1.37 12.34
N GLU A 139 7.58 -0.78 13.34
CA GLU A 139 7.81 -1.41 14.65
C GLU A 139 6.49 -1.74 15.37
N THR A 140 5.56 -0.79 15.42
CA THR A 140 4.34 -0.91 16.24
C THR A 140 3.19 -1.62 15.52
N GLN A 141 3.17 -1.62 14.19
CA GLN A 141 2.10 -2.21 13.41
C GLN A 141 2.52 -3.53 12.73
N LEU A 142 3.63 -3.53 12.01
CA LEU A 142 4.02 -4.68 11.18
C LEU A 142 4.85 -5.71 11.94
N LEU A 143 5.86 -5.27 12.69
CA LEU A 143 6.71 -6.21 13.41
C LEU A 143 6.02 -6.84 14.63
N THR A 144 4.81 -6.43 14.99
CA THR A 144 3.96 -7.09 15.97
C THR A 144 3.22 -8.31 15.40
N LEU A 145 3.13 -8.42 14.08
CA LEU A 145 2.51 -9.57 13.41
C LEU A 145 3.31 -10.86 13.65
N PRO A 146 2.67 -12.03 13.50
CA PRO A 146 3.36 -13.32 13.61
C PRO A 146 4.53 -13.43 12.64
N SER A 147 5.66 -13.98 13.09
CA SER A 147 6.89 -14.11 12.31
C SER A 147 6.74 -14.92 11.02
N SER A 148 5.74 -15.79 10.96
CA SER A 148 5.43 -16.62 9.78
C SER A 148 4.69 -15.89 8.67
N TYR A 149 4.20 -14.67 8.91
CA TYR A 149 3.45 -13.94 7.87
C TYR A 149 4.36 -13.57 6.71
N ALA A 150 3.91 -13.91 5.51
CA ALA A 150 4.54 -13.44 4.28
C ALA A 150 4.29 -11.94 4.10
N VAL A 151 5.31 -11.23 3.64
CA VAL A 151 5.26 -9.78 3.34
C VAL A 151 5.40 -9.59 1.84
N TYR A 152 4.39 -8.98 1.24
CA TYR A 152 4.42 -8.60 -0.17
C TYR A 152 4.50 -7.07 -0.25
N PRO A 153 5.68 -6.53 -0.56
CA PRO A 153 5.88 -5.10 -0.70
C PRO A 153 5.40 -4.56 -2.05
N GLY A 154 5.33 -3.22 -2.17
CA GLY A 154 5.04 -2.56 -3.44
C GLY A 154 6.12 -2.76 -4.48
N HIS A 155 7.37 -2.86 -4.05
CA HIS A 155 8.54 -3.06 -4.91
C HIS A 155 9.48 -4.14 -4.35
N GLY A 156 10.22 -4.80 -5.26
CA GLY A 156 11.23 -5.79 -4.91
C GLY A 156 10.65 -7.17 -4.59
N ASN A 157 11.43 -7.97 -3.87
CA ASN A 157 11.08 -9.34 -3.53
C ASN A 157 10.22 -9.42 -2.27
N ASP A 158 9.43 -10.48 -2.19
CA ASP A 158 8.73 -10.88 -0.97
C ASP A 158 9.71 -11.26 0.17
N THR A 159 9.20 -11.21 1.38
CA THR A 159 9.93 -11.56 2.60
C THR A 159 8.97 -12.11 3.65
N THR A 160 9.39 -12.18 4.92
CA THR A 160 8.53 -12.51 6.06
C THR A 160 8.76 -11.56 7.21
N ILE A 161 7.77 -11.40 8.07
CA ILE A 161 7.91 -10.60 9.31
C ILE A 161 9.10 -11.11 10.15
N GLY A 162 9.28 -12.43 10.24
CA GLY A 162 10.40 -13.01 10.98
C GLY A 162 11.77 -12.70 10.37
N HIS A 163 11.87 -12.70 9.04
CA HIS A 163 13.09 -12.31 8.34
C HIS A 163 13.43 -10.84 8.63
N GLU A 164 12.46 -9.95 8.52
CA GLU A 164 12.69 -8.51 8.73
C GLU A 164 13.06 -8.17 10.18
N LYS A 165 12.47 -8.83 11.16
CA LYS A 165 12.90 -8.70 12.57
C LYS A 165 14.38 -9.05 12.77
N MET A 166 14.88 -10.01 12.04
CA MET A 166 16.22 -10.58 12.24
C MET A 166 17.30 -9.89 11.40
N PHE A 167 16.97 -9.55 10.15
CA PHE A 167 17.97 -9.16 9.16
C PHE A 167 17.83 -7.73 8.64
N ASN A 168 16.65 -7.08 8.84
CA ASN A 168 16.50 -5.70 8.39
C ASN A 168 17.42 -4.76 9.17
N PRO A 169 18.32 -4.02 8.50
CA PRO A 169 19.30 -3.14 9.16
C PRO A 169 18.67 -2.07 10.06
N PHE A 170 17.43 -1.67 9.79
CA PHE A 170 16.73 -0.66 10.57
C PHE A 170 16.21 -1.18 11.90
N PHE A 171 16.04 -2.51 12.07
CA PHE A 171 15.36 -3.11 13.24
C PHE A 171 16.18 -4.16 13.99
N ARG A 172 17.17 -4.80 13.38
CA ARG A 172 17.92 -5.95 13.94
C ARG A 172 18.65 -5.70 15.27
N ASN A 173 18.81 -4.46 15.70
CA ASN A 173 19.51 -4.07 16.93
C ASN A 173 18.62 -3.28 17.89
N ARG A 174 17.31 -3.35 17.76
CA ARG A 174 16.34 -2.68 18.62
C ARG A 174 15.60 -3.64 19.53
#